data_624e5b72a26c81c7337e40808c392d34
#
_entry.id   624e5b72a26c81c7337e40808c392d34
#
_cell.length_a   1.000
_cell.length_b   1.000
_cell.length_c   1.000
_cell.angle_alpha   90.00
_cell.angle_beta   90.00
_cell.angle_gamma   90.00
#
_symmetry.space_group_name_H-M   'P 1'
#
loop_
_entity.id
_entity.type
_entity.pdbx_description
1 polymer ?
#
loop_
_entity_poly.entity_id
_entity_poly.type
_entity_poly.pdbx_seq_one_letter_code
_entity_poly.pdbx_strand_id
1 'polypeptide(L)'
;MKRYLVVALTVCLAFTFNFSTATGAVKAGAACKKQGQVSISSSLKYTCVKSGKKLVWSKGVAIARPVVAITPSPSATPSPSATPATLTPSPTPTVNSLVECKLPVADGRGDVSIGGWPRISERSKVLGDVTATVIMVDFPDAPATMTPAEALARISPAQDVFKEMSYGKLSYNLKPQLKWYRMSKNSSDYVSGGWTFIKHRDYITEAAKLADSEVDFGNTDSLIILANPDAKGMGYSGPAFSAIRGSGITLDGRYVSNGATSAYDLNDWKSIWLNHEITHTMGLVDLYASTTSDRSNRYDGLRYTGEFSYMGLSSYQSNSPGLLAFERWNLGWIEDSQVECVKSSQFTKLITPVQISGGTKAVIVPISSTKAVVVESRRASGIDSAMSKSGALVYLVDSSIQSGLGPVKVFPSDLVNDPRYLKAPRALGESVTVEGVTIKVIQSDASGDTVEISK
;
A
#
# COMPACT_ATOMS: atom_id res chain seq x y z
N MET A 1 -16.12 50.84 42.60
CA MET A 1 -16.09 50.22 43.94
C MET A 1 -16.79 48.87 43.85
N LYS A 2 -16.20 47.88 44.47
CA LYS A 2 -16.50 46.48 44.73
C LYS A 2 -15.79 45.48 43.80
N ARG A 3 -14.67 45.02 44.33
CA ARG A 3 -13.87 43.86 43.87
C ARG A 3 -14.62 42.59 44.35
N TYR A 4 -14.80 41.63 43.45
CA TYR A 4 -15.15 40.24 43.84
C TYR A 4 -13.92 39.36 43.57
N LEU A 5 -13.42 38.82 44.66
CA LEU A 5 -12.36 37.81 44.71
C LEU A 5 -13.01 36.44 44.44
N VAL A 6 -12.63 35.79 43.36
CA VAL A 6 -13.01 34.38 43.11
C VAL A 6 -11.81 33.51 43.43
N VAL A 7 -11.97 32.71 44.48
CA VAL A 7 -11.03 31.67 44.89
C VAL A 7 -11.28 30.45 44.01
N ALA A 8 -10.33 30.11 43.16
CA ALA A 8 -10.36 28.87 42.39
C ALA A 8 -9.73 27.74 43.25
N LEU A 9 -10.55 26.79 43.61
CA LEU A 9 -10.13 25.55 44.31
C LEU A 9 -9.59 24.59 43.27
N THR A 10 -8.26 24.37 43.25
CA THR A 10 -7.59 23.41 42.36
C THR A 10 -7.66 22.04 43.01
N VAL A 11 -8.48 21.15 42.49
CA VAL A 11 -8.49 19.73 42.86
C VAL A 11 -7.46 19.02 41.97
N CYS A 12 -6.33 18.65 42.57
CA CYS A 12 -5.37 17.74 41.94
C CYS A 12 -5.90 16.32 41.96
N LEU A 13 -6.43 15.82 40.83
CA LEU A 13 -6.60 14.38 40.62
C LEU A 13 -5.26 13.80 40.13
N ALA A 14 -4.61 13.06 40.98
CA ALA A 14 -3.46 12.25 40.62
C ALA A 14 -3.92 11.04 39.76
N PHE A 15 -3.80 11.12 38.45
CA PHE A 15 -3.89 9.95 37.58
C PHE A 15 -2.57 9.18 37.65
N THR A 16 -2.57 8.04 38.31
CA THR A 16 -1.49 7.07 38.21
C THR A 16 -1.53 6.43 36.83
N PHE A 17 -0.67 6.88 35.92
CA PHE A 17 -0.40 6.20 34.66
C PHE A 17 0.36 4.90 34.97
N ASN A 18 -0.34 3.77 34.83
CA ASN A 18 0.33 2.48 34.68
C ASN A 18 1.02 2.44 33.33
N PHE A 19 2.31 2.66 33.29
CA PHE A 19 3.14 2.37 32.13
C PHE A 19 3.16 0.84 31.92
N SER A 20 2.40 0.35 30.94
CA SER A 20 2.63 -0.97 30.36
C SER A 20 4.01 -0.93 29.69
N THR A 21 4.97 -1.58 30.29
CA THR A 21 6.29 -1.79 29.70
C THR A 21 6.10 -2.59 28.41
N ALA A 22 6.51 -2.00 27.29
CA ALA A 22 6.65 -2.69 26.02
C ALA A 22 7.48 -3.96 26.23
N THR A 23 6.89 -5.11 25.96
CA THR A 23 7.58 -6.40 25.99
C THR A 23 8.56 -6.46 24.83
N GLY A 24 9.82 -6.14 25.09
CA GLY A 24 10.91 -6.31 24.12
C GLY A 24 10.95 -7.75 23.59
N ALA A 25 11.41 -7.93 22.36
CA ALA A 25 11.53 -9.23 21.70
C ALA A 25 12.24 -10.25 22.60
N VAL A 26 11.63 -11.43 22.77
CA VAL A 26 12.15 -12.50 23.63
C VAL A 26 13.47 -13.03 23.06
N LYS A 27 14.53 -13.04 23.91
CA LYS A 27 15.85 -13.59 23.56
C LYS A 27 16.21 -14.75 24.47
N ALA A 28 16.87 -15.78 23.96
CA ALA A 28 17.42 -16.88 24.74
C ALA A 28 18.29 -16.36 25.89
N GLY A 29 18.14 -16.91 27.09
CA GLY A 29 18.86 -16.49 28.28
C GLY A 29 18.32 -15.27 29.01
N ALA A 30 17.42 -14.49 28.41
CA ALA A 30 16.76 -13.38 29.08
C ALA A 30 15.82 -13.88 30.21
N ALA A 31 15.65 -13.08 31.27
CA ALA A 31 14.78 -13.45 32.40
C ALA A 31 13.32 -13.59 31.97
N CYS A 32 12.63 -14.59 32.53
CA CYS A 32 11.20 -14.82 32.35
C CYS A 32 10.49 -14.93 33.71
N LYS A 33 9.15 -14.78 33.68
CA LYS A 33 8.38 -14.59 34.92
C LYS A 33 7.79 -15.89 35.52
N LYS A 34 7.45 -16.86 34.65
CA LYS A 34 6.76 -18.10 35.09
C LYS A 34 7.33 -19.32 34.37
N GLN A 35 7.77 -20.31 35.11
CA GLN A 35 8.27 -21.57 34.57
C GLN A 35 7.19 -22.25 33.72
N GLY A 36 7.58 -22.74 32.53
CA GLY A 36 6.68 -23.31 31.53
C GLY A 36 5.97 -22.28 30.64
N GLN A 37 6.10 -20.99 30.91
CA GLN A 37 5.57 -19.95 30.00
C GLN A 37 6.21 -20.09 28.60
N VAL A 38 5.39 -20.04 27.56
CA VAL A 38 5.81 -20.12 26.16
C VAL A 38 5.69 -18.75 25.51
N SER A 39 6.66 -18.40 24.68
CA SER A 39 6.62 -17.21 23.81
C SER A 39 7.14 -17.58 22.43
N ILE A 40 6.53 -17.00 21.39
CA ILE A 40 6.93 -17.17 20.00
C ILE A 40 7.48 -15.83 19.50
N SER A 41 8.70 -15.85 19.00
CA SER A 41 9.35 -14.67 18.40
C SER A 41 10.24 -15.12 17.26
N SER A 42 10.15 -14.45 16.09
CA SER A 42 10.97 -14.73 14.89
C SER A 42 10.93 -16.21 14.45
N SER A 43 9.72 -16.81 14.41
CA SER A 43 9.48 -18.22 14.04
C SER A 43 10.15 -19.25 14.97
N LEU A 44 10.58 -18.83 16.15
CA LEU A 44 11.15 -19.68 17.18
C LEU A 44 10.24 -19.71 18.41
N LYS A 45 10.04 -20.91 18.98
CA LYS A 45 9.33 -21.13 20.23
C LYS A 45 10.32 -21.13 21.39
N TYR A 46 10.13 -20.25 22.35
CA TYR A 46 10.89 -20.16 23.58
C TYR A 46 10.03 -20.67 24.76
N THR A 47 10.65 -21.41 25.67
CA THR A 47 9.99 -21.86 26.90
C THR A 47 10.76 -21.33 28.11
N CYS A 48 10.06 -20.79 29.08
CA CYS A 48 10.67 -20.31 30.32
C CYS A 48 11.11 -21.53 31.19
N VAL A 49 12.41 -21.68 31.38
CA VAL A 49 13.02 -22.81 32.11
C VAL A 49 13.81 -22.31 33.30
N LYS A 50 13.96 -23.18 34.32
CA LYS A 50 14.81 -22.91 35.48
C LYS A 50 16.27 -23.20 35.13
N SER A 51 17.13 -22.21 35.33
CA SER A 51 18.58 -22.33 35.16
C SER A 51 19.25 -21.88 36.47
N GLY A 52 19.70 -22.82 37.27
CA GLY A 52 20.17 -22.55 38.63
C GLY A 52 19.07 -21.93 39.50
N LYS A 53 19.32 -20.76 40.07
CA LYS A 53 18.34 -20.04 40.93
C LYS A 53 17.46 -19.03 40.14
N LYS A 54 17.55 -18.97 38.78
CA LYS A 54 16.84 -18.01 37.97
C LYS A 54 15.92 -18.70 36.95
N LEU A 55 14.86 -17.99 36.53
CA LEU A 55 14.02 -18.36 35.38
C LEU A 55 14.49 -17.59 34.13
N VAL A 56 14.77 -18.32 33.07
CA VAL A 56 15.27 -17.75 31.82
C VAL A 56 14.59 -18.39 30.60
N TRP A 57 14.52 -17.66 29.51
CA TRP A 57 14.02 -18.21 28.25
C TRP A 57 15.02 -19.22 27.67
N SER A 58 14.52 -20.40 27.29
CA SER A 58 15.30 -21.45 26.60
C SER A 58 15.90 -20.97 25.28
N LYS A 59 16.83 -21.74 24.74
CA LYS A 59 17.24 -21.58 23.34
C LYS A 59 16.01 -21.82 22.46
N GLY A 60 15.70 -20.88 21.54
CA GLY A 60 14.53 -20.97 20.65
C GLY A 60 14.57 -22.26 19.81
N VAL A 61 13.42 -22.94 19.71
CA VAL A 61 13.25 -24.13 18.86
C VAL A 61 12.42 -23.72 17.66
N ALA A 62 12.88 -24.04 16.44
CA ALA A 62 12.15 -23.75 15.20
C ALA A 62 10.80 -24.47 15.20
N ILE A 63 9.73 -23.76 14.84
CA ILE A 63 8.41 -24.35 14.68
C ILE A 63 8.41 -25.06 13.33
N ALA A 64 8.45 -26.40 13.34
CA ALA A 64 8.34 -27.20 12.13
C ALA A 64 6.95 -26.98 11.51
N ARG A 65 6.90 -26.66 10.20
CA ARG A 65 5.65 -26.74 9.43
C ARG A 65 5.19 -28.20 9.43
N PRO A 66 3.90 -28.49 9.64
CA PRO A 66 3.40 -29.84 9.50
C PRO A 66 3.59 -30.32 8.06
N VAL A 67 4.46 -31.27 7.85
CA VAL A 67 4.54 -32.07 6.64
C VAL A 67 3.38 -33.04 6.74
N VAL A 68 2.40 -32.96 5.84
CA VAL A 68 1.35 -33.97 5.70
C VAL A 68 2.04 -35.24 5.23
N ALA A 69 2.26 -36.18 6.15
CA ALA A 69 2.75 -37.50 5.81
C ALA A 69 1.62 -38.27 5.10
N ILE A 70 1.86 -38.63 3.85
CA ILE A 70 1.02 -39.57 3.13
C ILE A 70 1.33 -40.96 3.68
N THR A 71 0.45 -41.47 4.52
CA THR A 71 0.52 -42.85 5.02
C THR A 71 0.05 -43.80 3.92
N PRO A 72 0.81 -44.83 3.51
CA PRO A 72 0.30 -45.82 2.57
C PRO A 72 -0.82 -46.66 3.22
N SER A 73 -1.97 -46.72 2.56
CA SER A 73 -3.12 -47.52 2.93
C SER A 73 -2.82 -49.00 2.79
N PRO A 74 -3.22 -49.87 3.72
CA PRO A 74 -3.01 -51.33 3.58
C PRO A 74 -3.89 -51.91 2.48
N SER A 75 -3.29 -52.86 1.75
CA SER A 75 -3.89 -53.63 0.66
C SER A 75 -5.16 -54.38 1.11
N ALA A 76 -6.29 -54.05 0.50
CA ALA A 76 -7.56 -54.78 0.74
C ALA A 76 -7.70 -55.93 -0.23
N THR A 77 -8.06 -57.08 0.32
CA THR A 77 -8.42 -58.35 -0.33
C THR A 77 -9.64 -58.16 -1.26
N PRO A 78 -9.71 -58.80 -2.43
CA PRO A 78 -10.79 -58.59 -3.39
C PRO A 78 -12.10 -59.27 -2.92
N SER A 79 -13.18 -58.47 -2.90
CA SER A 79 -14.57 -58.95 -2.74
C SER A 79 -15.33 -58.82 -4.06
N PRO A 80 -16.34 -59.62 -4.34
CA PRO A 80 -16.83 -59.90 -5.71
C PRO A 80 -17.61 -58.76 -6.35
N SER A 81 -17.45 -58.78 -7.68
CA SER A 81 -18.06 -58.00 -8.75
C SER A 81 -19.46 -57.46 -8.48
N ALA A 82 -19.62 -56.13 -8.47
CA ALA A 82 -20.86 -55.42 -8.67
C ALA A 82 -20.82 -54.71 -10.03
N THR A 83 -21.93 -54.79 -10.76
CA THR A 83 -22.20 -54.23 -12.08
C THR A 83 -21.79 -52.74 -12.18
N PRO A 84 -21.18 -52.27 -13.31
CA PRO A 84 -20.77 -50.91 -13.45
C PRO A 84 -21.95 -49.93 -13.49
N ALA A 85 -22.09 -49.10 -12.48
CA ALA A 85 -22.92 -47.91 -12.57
C ALA A 85 -22.22 -46.91 -13.49
N THR A 86 -22.93 -46.42 -14.49
CA THR A 86 -22.50 -45.38 -15.42
C THR A 86 -22.18 -44.11 -14.62
N LEU A 87 -20.88 -43.80 -14.42
CA LEU A 87 -20.44 -42.58 -13.81
C LEU A 87 -20.77 -41.44 -14.77
N THR A 88 -21.74 -40.61 -14.41
CA THR A 88 -21.92 -39.30 -15.03
C THR A 88 -20.60 -38.51 -14.81
N PRO A 89 -19.96 -37.99 -15.86
CA PRO A 89 -18.73 -37.23 -15.68
C PRO A 89 -19.01 -36.03 -14.77
N SER A 90 -18.29 -35.96 -13.63
CA SER A 90 -18.25 -34.79 -12.79
C SER A 90 -17.79 -33.60 -13.64
N PRO A 91 -18.45 -32.46 -13.59
CA PRO A 91 -18.04 -31.31 -14.40
C PRO A 91 -16.58 -31.02 -14.12
N THR A 92 -15.73 -31.11 -15.13
CA THR A 92 -14.35 -30.65 -15.10
C THR A 92 -14.36 -29.20 -14.62
N PRO A 93 -13.63 -28.82 -13.58
CA PRO A 93 -13.60 -27.43 -13.15
C PRO A 93 -13.12 -26.60 -14.34
N THR A 94 -14.00 -25.75 -14.85
CA THR A 94 -13.66 -24.78 -15.89
C THR A 94 -12.56 -23.91 -15.33
N VAL A 95 -11.34 -24.04 -15.85
CA VAL A 95 -10.24 -23.14 -15.52
C VAL A 95 -10.70 -21.75 -15.97
N ASN A 96 -11.14 -20.93 -15.02
CA ASN A 96 -11.54 -19.56 -15.30
C ASN A 96 -10.31 -18.82 -15.83
N SER A 97 -10.34 -18.47 -17.10
CA SER A 97 -9.26 -17.71 -17.70
C SER A 97 -9.20 -16.32 -17.03
N LEU A 98 -8.05 -15.95 -16.44
CA LEU A 98 -7.82 -14.62 -15.85
C LEU A 98 -7.79 -13.50 -16.90
N VAL A 99 -7.71 -13.85 -18.18
CA VAL A 99 -7.57 -12.89 -19.29
C VAL A 99 -8.67 -11.83 -19.26
N GLU A 100 -9.92 -12.20 -18.98
CA GLU A 100 -11.04 -11.26 -18.96
C GLU A 100 -11.07 -10.36 -17.71
N CYS A 101 -10.38 -10.76 -16.65
CA CYS A 101 -10.23 -9.96 -15.43
C CYS A 101 -8.98 -9.07 -15.46
N LYS A 102 -8.04 -9.33 -16.37
CA LYS A 102 -6.89 -8.46 -16.66
C LYS A 102 -7.32 -7.35 -17.61
N LEU A 103 -7.91 -6.31 -17.04
CA LEU A 103 -8.42 -5.18 -17.82
C LEU A 103 -7.28 -4.52 -18.61
N PRO A 104 -7.50 -4.17 -19.90
CA PRO A 104 -6.47 -3.53 -20.70
C PRO A 104 -6.23 -2.08 -20.26
N VAL A 105 -5.07 -1.55 -20.59
CA VAL A 105 -4.84 -0.11 -20.54
C VAL A 105 -5.66 0.53 -21.65
N ALA A 106 -6.55 1.48 -21.31
CA ALA A 106 -7.33 2.19 -22.31
C ALA A 106 -6.42 3.07 -23.18
N ASP A 107 -6.65 3.05 -24.47
CA ASP A 107 -5.99 3.89 -25.48
C ASP A 107 -4.44 3.78 -25.52
N GLY A 108 -3.85 2.77 -24.89
CA GLY A 108 -2.40 2.63 -24.77
C GLY A 108 -1.73 3.77 -23.98
N ARG A 109 -2.50 4.57 -23.23
CA ARG A 109 -2.08 5.75 -22.48
C ARG A 109 -2.02 5.44 -20.99
N GLY A 110 -1.10 4.56 -20.60
CA GLY A 110 -0.91 4.14 -19.23
C GLY A 110 -0.42 5.22 -18.25
N ASP A 111 -0.29 6.45 -18.72
CA ASP A 111 0.00 7.64 -17.92
C ASP A 111 -1.27 8.44 -17.54
N VAL A 112 -2.42 8.08 -18.09
CA VAL A 112 -3.68 8.81 -17.89
C VAL A 112 -4.86 7.92 -17.53
N SER A 113 -4.70 6.60 -17.52
CA SER A 113 -5.72 5.63 -17.10
C SER A 113 -5.13 4.64 -16.11
N ILE A 114 -5.99 3.96 -15.36
CA ILE A 114 -5.53 2.95 -14.41
C ILE A 114 -4.60 1.96 -15.13
N GLY A 115 -3.48 1.62 -14.48
CA GLY A 115 -2.56 0.63 -14.98
C GLY A 115 -3.29 -0.66 -15.29
N GLY A 116 -3.14 -1.14 -16.52
CA GLY A 116 -3.77 -2.35 -17.01
C GLY A 116 -2.71 -3.36 -17.50
N TRP A 117 -3.17 -4.38 -18.22
CA TRP A 117 -2.29 -5.38 -18.80
C TRP A 117 -2.18 -5.23 -20.32
N PRO A 118 -0.97 -5.46 -20.89
CA PRO A 118 0.31 -5.64 -20.18
C PRO A 118 0.82 -4.33 -19.57
N ARG A 119 1.60 -4.42 -18.48
CA ARG A 119 2.32 -3.26 -17.93
C ARG A 119 3.30 -2.72 -18.96
N ILE A 120 3.44 -1.41 -19.00
CA ILE A 120 4.44 -0.73 -19.85
C ILE A 120 5.84 -1.05 -19.31
N SER A 121 6.72 -1.56 -20.16
CA SER A 121 8.06 -2.03 -19.77
C SER A 121 9.00 -0.93 -19.27
N GLU A 122 8.76 0.33 -19.69
CA GLU A 122 9.56 1.49 -19.30
C GLU A 122 9.24 2.02 -17.90
N ARG A 123 8.19 1.49 -17.26
CA ARG A 123 7.85 1.84 -15.87
C ARG A 123 8.90 1.32 -14.90
N SER A 124 8.96 1.95 -13.73
CA SER A 124 9.86 1.55 -12.64
C SER A 124 9.75 0.05 -12.32
N LYS A 125 10.85 -0.52 -11.86
CA LYS A 125 10.86 -1.86 -11.28
C LYS A 125 9.86 -1.94 -10.13
N VAL A 126 9.15 -3.05 -10.05
CA VAL A 126 8.15 -3.32 -9.00
C VAL A 126 8.51 -4.55 -8.15
N LEU A 127 9.58 -5.24 -8.52
CA LEU A 127 10.07 -6.45 -7.85
C LEU A 127 11.58 -6.36 -7.66
N GLY A 128 12.08 -7.02 -6.60
CA GLY A 128 13.50 -7.06 -6.26
C GLY A 128 13.97 -5.74 -5.64
N ASP A 129 15.27 -5.50 -5.74
CA ASP A 129 15.89 -4.31 -5.18
C ASP A 129 15.82 -3.12 -6.14
N VAL A 130 15.38 -1.98 -5.60
CA VAL A 130 15.41 -0.67 -6.26
C VAL A 130 16.33 0.24 -5.47
N THR A 131 17.34 0.81 -6.11
CA THR A 131 18.20 1.84 -5.53
C THR A 131 17.63 3.21 -5.84
N ALA A 132 17.19 3.92 -4.82
CA ALA A 132 16.66 5.28 -4.92
C ALA A 132 17.69 6.28 -4.37
N THR A 133 18.41 6.94 -5.25
CA THR A 133 19.35 8.00 -4.87
C THR A 133 18.57 9.24 -4.43
N VAL A 134 18.88 9.79 -3.25
CA VAL A 134 18.19 10.95 -2.68
C VAL A 134 19.15 12.13 -2.63
N ILE A 135 18.83 13.18 -3.40
CA ILE A 135 19.53 14.46 -3.41
C ILE A 135 18.65 15.50 -2.68
N MET A 136 19.23 16.22 -1.75
CA MET A 136 18.53 17.25 -0.99
C MET A 136 18.90 18.63 -1.48
N VAL A 137 17.90 19.47 -1.75
CA VAL A 137 18.13 20.82 -2.30
C VAL A 137 17.42 21.87 -1.49
N ASP A 138 18.07 23.05 -1.40
CA ASP A 138 17.49 24.28 -0.89
C ASP A 138 17.64 25.44 -1.90
N PHE A 139 17.13 26.61 -1.56
CA PHE A 139 17.02 27.72 -2.52
C PHE A 139 17.57 29.01 -1.93
N PRO A 140 17.98 30.00 -2.77
CA PRO A 140 18.44 31.31 -2.29
C PRO A 140 17.42 32.03 -1.39
N ASP A 141 16.12 31.92 -1.73
CA ASP A 141 15.01 32.51 -0.98
C ASP A 141 14.52 31.63 0.18
N ALA A 142 14.96 30.38 0.26
CA ALA A 142 14.58 29.43 1.29
C ALA A 142 15.75 28.48 1.64
N PRO A 143 16.81 29.01 2.32
CA PRO A 143 17.87 28.17 2.86
C PRO A 143 17.31 27.18 3.87
N ALA A 144 17.77 25.92 3.80
CA ALA A 144 17.31 24.90 4.74
C ALA A 144 17.82 25.18 6.16
N THR A 145 16.92 25.14 7.13
CA THR A 145 17.23 25.22 8.57
C THR A 145 17.23 23.86 9.24
N MET A 146 16.55 22.90 8.63
CA MET A 146 16.49 21.50 9.03
C MET A 146 17.76 20.76 8.58
N THR A 147 18.21 19.80 9.38
CA THR A 147 19.31 18.93 8.98
C THR A 147 18.89 17.95 7.87
N PRO A 148 19.82 17.50 7.01
CA PRO A 148 19.53 16.47 6.02
C PRO A 148 18.96 15.18 6.63
N ALA A 149 19.41 14.79 7.81
CA ALA A 149 18.92 13.61 8.52
C ALA A 149 17.43 13.75 8.95
N GLU A 150 17.04 14.93 9.42
CA GLU A 150 15.64 15.22 9.76
C GLU A 150 14.74 15.20 8.52
N ALA A 151 15.22 15.74 7.40
CA ALA A 151 14.49 15.68 6.13
C ALA A 151 14.31 14.24 5.65
N LEU A 152 15.38 13.43 5.69
CA LEU A 152 15.35 12.02 5.34
C LEU A 152 14.38 11.23 6.23
N ALA A 153 14.35 11.50 7.52
CA ALA A 153 13.47 10.81 8.47
C ALA A 153 11.98 10.97 8.14
N ARG A 154 11.59 12.02 7.40
CA ARG A 154 10.21 12.20 6.93
C ARG A 154 9.79 11.18 5.89
N ILE A 155 10.72 10.71 5.04
CA ILE A 155 10.41 9.81 3.93
C ILE A 155 10.86 8.36 4.18
N SER A 156 11.77 8.12 5.12
CA SER A 156 12.33 6.79 5.38
C SER A 156 11.29 5.70 5.65
N PRO A 157 10.15 5.97 6.35
CA PRO A 157 9.13 4.93 6.57
C PRO A 157 8.51 4.37 5.29
N ALA A 158 8.63 5.07 4.16
CA ALA A 158 8.11 4.59 2.87
C ALA A 158 8.70 3.24 2.45
N GLN A 159 9.95 2.96 2.85
CA GLN A 159 10.63 1.70 2.53
C GLN A 159 9.91 0.49 3.14
N ASP A 160 9.53 0.60 4.43
CA ASP A 160 8.82 -0.46 5.13
C ASP A 160 7.40 -0.64 4.59
N VAL A 161 6.74 0.45 4.20
CA VAL A 161 5.41 0.41 3.57
C VAL A 161 5.45 -0.34 2.24
N PHE A 162 6.41 -0.05 1.36
CA PHE A 162 6.59 -0.80 0.11
C PHE A 162 6.86 -2.28 0.37
N LYS A 163 7.73 -2.59 1.33
CA LYS A 163 8.04 -3.96 1.71
C LYS A 163 6.82 -4.70 2.25
N GLU A 164 6.01 -4.07 3.10
CA GLU A 164 4.78 -4.65 3.65
C GLU A 164 3.75 -4.88 2.54
N MET A 165 3.44 -3.86 1.72
CA MET A 165 2.44 -3.96 0.64
C MET A 165 2.79 -4.99 -0.43
N SER A 166 4.09 -5.18 -0.69
CA SER A 166 4.59 -6.12 -1.69
C SER A 166 4.84 -7.54 -1.14
N TYR A 167 4.54 -7.79 0.13
CA TYR A 167 4.87 -9.05 0.81
C TYR A 167 6.37 -9.38 0.77
N GLY A 168 7.20 -8.34 0.82
CA GLY A 168 8.65 -8.44 0.74
C GLY A 168 9.20 -8.66 -0.67
N LYS A 169 8.37 -8.57 -1.71
CA LYS A 169 8.82 -8.74 -3.11
C LYS A 169 9.56 -7.52 -3.65
N LEU A 170 9.35 -6.34 -3.05
CA LEU A 170 10.03 -5.09 -3.40
C LEU A 170 10.83 -4.59 -2.20
N SER A 171 12.11 -4.31 -2.42
CA SER A 171 12.98 -3.56 -1.52
C SER A 171 13.28 -2.20 -2.15
N TYR A 172 12.66 -1.15 -1.67
CA TYR A 172 12.91 0.21 -2.15
C TYR A 172 13.93 0.89 -1.23
N ASN A 173 15.20 0.93 -1.67
CA ASN A 173 16.34 1.29 -0.83
C ASN A 173 16.75 2.74 -1.06
N LEU A 174 16.49 3.62 -0.08
CA LEU A 174 16.93 5.02 -0.12
C LEU A 174 18.44 5.10 0.09
N LYS A 175 19.14 5.78 -0.81
CA LYS A 175 20.57 6.10 -0.75
C LYS A 175 20.74 7.62 -0.70
N PRO A 176 20.72 8.21 0.49
CA PRO A 176 20.77 9.66 0.64
C PRO A 176 22.19 10.20 0.56
N GLN A 177 22.35 11.36 -0.10
CA GLN A 177 23.45 12.25 0.15
C GLN A 177 23.02 13.25 1.24
N LEU A 178 23.62 13.13 2.43
CA LEU A 178 23.23 13.91 3.60
C LEU A 178 23.82 15.33 3.58
N LYS A 179 23.47 16.08 2.53
CA LYS A 179 23.92 17.45 2.30
C LYS A 179 22.84 18.22 1.55
N TRP A 180 22.65 19.49 1.91
CA TRP A 180 21.83 20.42 1.13
C TRP A 180 22.67 21.03 0.02
N TYR A 181 22.15 20.92 -1.23
CA TYR A 181 22.72 21.58 -2.39
C TYR A 181 21.90 22.80 -2.73
N ARG A 182 22.57 23.98 -2.88
CA ARG A 182 21.91 25.24 -3.19
C ARG A 182 21.59 25.31 -4.67
N MET A 183 20.30 25.31 -5.03
CA MET A 183 19.80 25.55 -6.37
C MET A 183 20.09 26.97 -6.83
N SER A 184 20.18 27.19 -8.15
CA SER A 184 20.60 28.47 -8.73
C SER A 184 19.50 29.55 -8.73
N LYS A 185 18.23 29.18 -8.61
CA LYS A 185 17.06 30.07 -8.69
C LYS A 185 16.28 30.06 -7.39
N ASN A 186 15.41 31.05 -7.20
CA ASN A 186 14.44 31.06 -6.12
C ASN A 186 13.43 29.92 -6.30
N SER A 187 12.89 29.44 -5.19
CA SER A 187 11.99 28.29 -5.16
C SER A 187 10.77 28.43 -6.09
N SER A 188 10.17 29.64 -6.12
CA SER A 188 9.01 29.94 -6.98
C SER A 188 9.32 29.91 -8.46
N ASP A 189 10.56 30.15 -8.87
CA ASP A 189 10.95 30.26 -10.29
C ASP A 189 10.89 28.91 -11.00
N TYR A 190 11.10 27.81 -10.26
CA TYR A 190 11.01 26.45 -10.78
C TYR A 190 9.57 26.01 -11.10
N VAL A 191 8.60 26.50 -10.34
CA VAL A 191 7.19 26.12 -10.44
C VAL A 191 6.30 27.18 -11.11
N SER A 192 6.87 28.31 -11.49
CA SER A 192 6.14 29.42 -12.11
C SER A 192 5.37 28.94 -13.35
N GLY A 193 4.05 29.13 -13.37
CA GLY A 193 3.16 28.62 -14.42
C GLY A 193 2.93 27.09 -14.38
N GLY A 194 3.22 26.45 -13.25
CA GLY A 194 3.03 25.01 -13.01
C GLY A 194 4.20 24.15 -13.54
N TRP A 195 4.21 22.92 -13.09
CA TRP A 195 5.12 21.90 -13.59
C TRP A 195 4.75 21.50 -15.03
N THR A 196 5.75 21.52 -15.90
CA THR A 196 5.72 20.79 -17.17
C THR A 196 6.79 19.71 -17.11
N PHE A 197 6.66 18.69 -17.95
CA PHE A 197 7.67 17.63 -18.01
C PHE A 197 9.09 18.18 -18.23
N ILE A 198 9.25 19.15 -19.13
CA ILE A 198 10.56 19.77 -19.44
C ILE A 198 11.11 20.50 -18.22
N LYS A 199 10.31 21.35 -17.56
CA LYS A 199 10.75 22.07 -16.36
C LYS A 199 11.15 21.12 -15.24
N HIS A 200 10.38 20.05 -15.04
CA HIS A 200 10.65 19.05 -14.03
C HIS A 200 11.95 18.30 -14.32
N ARG A 201 12.14 17.86 -15.55
CA ARG A 201 13.38 17.22 -15.98
C ARG A 201 14.59 18.13 -15.79
N ASP A 202 14.47 19.42 -16.16
CA ASP A 202 15.56 20.40 -16.04
C ASP A 202 15.90 20.67 -14.57
N TYR A 203 14.90 20.74 -13.69
CA TYR A 203 15.08 20.86 -12.25
C TYR A 203 15.83 19.65 -11.67
N ILE A 204 15.42 18.45 -12.01
CA ILE A 204 16.07 17.20 -11.58
C ILE A 204 17.51 17.15 -12.10
N THR A 205 17.72 17.56 -13.34
CA THR A 205 19.06 17.60 -13.98
C THR A 205 19.98 18.58 -13.28
N GLU A 206 19.49 19.75 -12.87
CA GLU A 206 20.27 20.73 -12.10
C GLU A 206 20.65 20.16 -10.74
N ALA A 207 19.70 19.59 -10.00
CA ALA A 207 19.95 18.99 -8.69
C ALA A 207 20.99 17.86 -8.77
N ALA A 208 20.89 16.99 -9.77
CA ALA A 208 21.86 15.92 -9.97
C ALA A 208 23.25 16.46 -10.30
N LYS A 209 23.37 17.47 -11.14
CA LYS A 209 24.66 18.12 -11.47
C LYS A 209 25.33 18.76 -10.27
N LEU A 210 24.57 19.33 -9.34
CA LEU A 210 25.11 19.92 -8.11
C LEU A 210 25.74 18.86 -7.19
N ALA A 211 25.26 17.63 -7.26
CA ALA A 211 25.74 16.52 -6.44
C ALA A 211 26.76 15.62 -7.16
N ASP A 212 26.97 15.78 -8.46
CA ASP A 212 27.70 14.88 -9.36
C ASP A 212 29.11 14.53 -8.88
N SER A 213 29.84 15.49 -8.30
CA SER A 213 31.20 15.24 -7.78
C SER A 213 31.25 14.41 -6.50
N GLU A 214 30.10 14.16 -5.85
CA GLU A 214 30.00 13.49 -4.55
C GLU A 214 29.12 12.25 -4.59
N VAL A 215 28.37 12.03 -5.68
CA VAL A 215 27.40 10.96 -5.83
C VAL A 215 27.65 10.15 -7.10
N ASP A 216 27.84 8.85 -6.94
CA ASP A 216 27.88 7.90 -8.05
C ASP A 216 26.43 7.49 -8.44
N PHE A 217 25.99 7.91 -9.60
CA PHE A 217 24.66 7.57 -10.15
C PHE A 217 24.62 6.26 -10.92
N GLY A 218 25.74 5.60 -11.13
CA GLY A 218 25.86 4.39 -11.96
C GLY A 218 24.90 3.25 -11.57
N ASN A 219 24.48 3.21 -10.30
CA ASN A 219 23.55 2.22 -9.77
C ASN A 219 22.16 2.79 -9.41
N THR A 220 21.80 3.99 -9.89
CA THR A 220 20.53 4.64 -9.59
C THR A 220 19.40 4.06 -10.44
N ASP A 221 18.38 3.49 -9.82
CA ASP A 221 17.14 3.07 -10.47
C ASP A 221 16.06 4.16 -10.39
N SER A 222 16.06 4.96 -9.32
CA SER A 222 15.12 6.05 -9.08
C SER A 222 15.83 7.25 -8.47
N LEU A 223 15.48 8.46 -8.88
CA LEU A 223 16.10 9.69 -8.38
C LEU A 223 15.08 10.54 -7.62
N ILE A 224 15.31 10.72 -6.33
CA ILE A 224 14.46 11.51 -5.44
C ILE A 224 15.13 12.85 -5.20
N ILE A 225 14.46 13.93 -5.55
CA ILE A 225 14.90 15.29 -5.20
C ILE A 225 14.06 15.77 -4.01
N LEU A 226 14.69 15.82 -2.88
CA LEU A 226 14.07 16.23 -1.62
C LEU A 226 14.32 17.74 -1.45
N ALA A 227 13.33 18.55 -1.80
CA ALA A 227 13.38 19.99 -1.62
C ALA A 227 13.23 20.37 -0.15
N ASN A 228 13.87 21.47 0.27
CA ASN A 228 13.61 22.06 1.59
C ASN A 228 12.09 22.24 1.77
N PRO A 229 11.46 21.53 2.74
CA PRO A 229 10.02 21.58 2.93
C PRO A 229 9.48 22.94 3.37
N ASP A 230 10.37 23.85 3.84
CA ASP A 230 9.98 25.21 4.20
C ASP A 230 10.02 26.19 3.00
N ALA A 231 10.41 25.72 1.83
CA ALA A 231 10.40 26.50 0.59
C ALA A 231 8.96 26.69 0.07
N LYS A 232 8.22 27.61 0.66
CA LYS A 232 6.82 27.91 0.31
C LYS A 232 6.60 28.25 -1.16
N GLY A 233 7.63 28.79 -1.82
CA GLY A 233 7.60 29.10 -3.25
C GLY A 233 7.42 27.87 -4.14
N MET A 234 7.80 26.67 -3.67
CA MET A 234 7.56 25.41 -4.38
C MET A 234 6.07 25.00 -4.44
N GLY A 235 5.22 25.56 -3.57
CA GLY A 235 3.80 25.17 -3.47
C GLY A 235 3.58 23.75 -2.95
N TYR A 236 2.37 23.23 -3.19
CA TYR A 236 1.92 21.91 -2.72
C TYR A 236 2.03 20.81 -3.79
N SER A 237 2.86 20.95 -4.76
CA SER A 237 2.88 20.04 -5.90
C SER A 237 4.26 19.42 -6.09
N GLY A 238 4.51 18.34 -5.37
CA GLY A 238 5.73 17.55 -5.49
C GLY A 238 5.53 16.34 -6.40
N PRO A 239 5.73 16.45 -7.74
CA PRO A 239 5.29 15.45 -8.70
C PRO A 239 6.23 14.26 -8.82
N ALA A 240 5.67 13.12 -9.28
CA ALA A 240 6.43 12.00 -9.82
C ALA A 240 7.18 12.40 -11.10
N PHE A 241 8.35 11.84 -11.28
CA PHE A 241 9.10 11.88 -12.54
C PHE A 241 9.01 10.50 -13.21
N SER A 242 8.27 10.42 -14.31
CA SER A 242 8.12 9.21 -15.08
C SER A 242 8.36 9.51 -16.56
N ALA A 243 9.60 9.30 -17.00
CA ALA A 243 10.09 9.64 -18.34
C ALA A 243 10.06 8.40 -19.24
N ILE A 244 8.88 8.07 -19.76
CA ILE A 244 8.72 7.02 -20.76
C ILE A 244 9.21 7.49 -22.14
N ARG A 245 9.41 6.54 -23.06
CA ARG A 245 9.79 6.81 -24.47
C ARG A 245 11.14 7.53 -24.63
N GLY A 246 12.11 7.16 -23.79
CA GLY A 246 13.48 7.67 -23.91
C GLY A 246 13.68 9.13 -23.50
N SER A 247 12.73 9.72 -22.76
CA SER A 247 12.78 11.15 -22.37
C SER A 247 13.44 11.40 -21.00
N GLY A 248 14.06 10.39 -20.38
CA GLY A 248 14.77 10.50 -19.11
C GLY A 248 16.10 11.24 -19.20
N ILE A 249 16.90 11.11 -18.17
CA ILE A 249 18.23 11.73 -18.05
C ILE A 249 19.32 10.65 -17.95
N THR A 250 20.51 10.96 -18.46
CA THR A 250 21.67 10.07 -18.31
C THR A 250 22.66 10.69 -17.33
N LEU A 251 23.00 9.93 -16.30
CA LEU A 251 23.93 10.30 -15.23
C LEU A 251 24.93 9.15 -15.06
N ASP A 252 26.22 9.41 -15.12
CA ASP A 252 27.30 8.39 -15.03
C ASP A 252 27.07 7.19 -15.96
N GLY A 253 26.58 7.44 -17.18
CA GLY A 253 26.24 6.39 -18.15
C GLY A 253 24.95 5.62 -17.81
N ARG A 254 24.32 5.86 -16.67
CA ARG A 254 23.05 5.28 -16.28
C ARG A 254 21.87 6.11 -16.80
N TYR A 255 20.95 5.47 -17.51
CA TYR A 255 19.69 6.09 -17.90
C TYR A 255 18.70 6.02 -16.75
N VAL A 256 18.26 7.18 -16.24
CA VAL A 256 17.30 7.33 -15.16
C VAL A 256 16.00 7.92 -15.72
N SER A 257 14.92 7.19 -15.58
CA SER A 257 13.60 7.57 -16.08
C SER A 257 12.53 7.71 -14.99
N ASN A 258 12.87 7.38 -13.75
CA ASN A 258 11.91 7.33 -12.66
C ASN A 258 12.42 8.06 -11.42
N GLY A 259 11.51 8.73 -10.71
CA GLY A 259 11.83 9.45 -9.49
C GLY A 259 10.66 10.28 -8.99
N ALA A 260 10.94 11.16 -8.05
CA ALA A 260 9.98 12.11 -7.53
C ALA A 260 10.69 13.36 -7.01
N THR A 261 9.99 14.49 -7.05
CA THR A 261 10.44 15.75 -6.48
C THR A 261 9.47 16.18 -5.40
N SER A 262 9.95 16.40 -4.17
CA SER A 262 9.10 16.93 -3.10
C SER A 262 8.93 18.44 -3.19
N ALA A 263 7.87 18.93 -2.56
CA ALA A 263 7.60 20.34 -2.36
C ALA A 263 7.10 20.57 -0.92
N TYR A 264 6.30 21.61 -0.69
CA TYR A 264 5.75 21.92 0.64
C TYR A 264 4.83 20.80 1.19
N ASP A 265 4.23 20.01 0.33
CA ASP A 265 3.42 18.81 0.64
C ASP A 265 4.15 17.77 1.51
N LEU A 266 5.48 17.73 1.45
CA LEU A 266 6.28 16.89 2.34
C LEU A 266 6.04 17.19 3.84
N ASN A 267 5.64 18.42 4.20
CA ASN A 267 5.30 18.76 5.57
C ASN A 267 4.07 18.00 6.08
N ASP A 268 3.09 17.80 5.20
CA ASP A 268 1.80 17.20 5.55
C ASP A 268 1.80 15.69 5.33
N TRP A 269 2.31 15.20 4.20
CA TRP A 269 2.19 13.79 3.81
C TRP A 269 3.44 12.93 4.04
N LYS A 270 4.60 13.54 4.24
CA LYS A 270 5.84 12.82 4.61
C LYS A 270 6.09 11.58 3.74
N SER A 271 6.21 10.40 4.36
CA SER A 271 6.44 9.13 3.66
C SER A 271 5.29 8.72 2.74
N ILE A 272 4.06 9.14 3.02
CA ILE A 272 2.90 8.87 2.16
C ILE A 272 3.10 9.54 0.80
N TRP A 273 3.60 10.80 0.77
CA TRP A 273 3.99 11.46 -0.47
C TRP A 273 4.92 10.57 -1.30
N LEU A 274 6.01 10.07 -0.71
CA LEU A 274 6.96 9.24 -1.46
C LEU A 274 6.32 7.94 -1.97
N ASN A 275 5.50 7.26 -1.15
CA ASN A 275 4.80 6.06 -1.60
C ASN A 275 3.84 6.37 -2.74
N HIS A 276 3.11 7.47 -2.70
CA HIS A 276 2.20 7.91 -3.75
C HIS A 276 2.94 8.20 -5.06
N GLU A 277 3.92 9.13 -5.03
CA GLU A 277 4.62 9.57 -6.23
C GLU A 277 5.43 8.45 -6.89
N ILE A 278 6.10 7.62 -6.11
CA ILE A 278 6.84 6.48 -6.66
C ILE A 278 5.90 5.44 -7.27
N THR A 279 4.72 5.27 -6.71
CA THR A 279 3.71 4.34 -7.26
C THR A 279 3.20 4.80 -8.63
N HIS A 280 3.16 6.11 -8.92
CA HIS A 280 2.94 6.63 -10.27
C HIS A 280 4.02 6.15 -11.25
N THR A 281 5.29 6.15 -10.85
CA THR A 281 6.36 5.65 -11.71
C THR A 281 6.22 4.15 -11.99
N MET A 282 5.56 3.42 -11.11
CA MET A 282 5.22 2.00 -11.29
C MET A 282 4.01 1.80 -12.22
N GLY A 283 3.25 2.83 -12.56
CA GLY A 283 2.15 2.81 -13.53
C GLY A 283 0.75 2.93 -12.92
N LEU A 284 0.61 3.21 -11.64
CA LEU A 284 -0.69 3.50 -11.04
C LEU A 284 -1.03 4.98 -11.17
N VAL A 285 -2.31 5.31 -11.11
CA VAL A 285 -2.85 6.65 -11.36
C VAL A 285 -3.62 7.17 -10.16
N ASP A 286 -3.89 8.49 -10.12
CA ASP A 286 -4.71 9.09 -9.08
C ASP A 286 -6.10 8.49 -9.03
N LEU A 287 -6.49 8.06 -7.85
CA LEU A 287 -7.83 7.55 -7.54
C LEU A 287 -8.71 8.58 -6.85
N TYR A 288 -8.12 9.71 -6.39
CA TYR A 288 -8.89 10.84 -5.87
C TYR A 288 -9.49 11.67 -7.02
N ALA A 289 -10.50 12.49 -6.69
CA ALA A 289 -11.07 13.41 -7.68
C ALA A 289 -10.15 14.61 -7.90
N SER A 290 -9.51 14.67 -9.06
CA SER A 290 -8.60 15.78 -9.42
C SER A 290 -9.35 17.07 -9.80
N THR A 291 -10.58 16.94 -10.28
CA THR A 291 -11.48 18.07 -10.57
C THR A 291 -12.60 18.10 -9.56
N THR A 292 -12.48 18.92 -8.53
CA THR A 292 -13.52 19.13 -7.56
C THR A 292 -14.41 20.28 -8.00
N SER A 293 -15.73 20.06 -8.04
CA SER A 293 -16.71 21.10 -8.31
C SER A 293 -16.92 22.00 -7.08
N ASP A 294 -16.73 21.49 -5.91
CA ASP A 294 -16.89 22.17 -4.63
C ASP A 294 -15.64 22.13 -3.77
N ARG A 295 -14.79 23.14 -3.91
CA ARG A 295 -13.57 23.29 -3.07
C ARG A 295 -13.87 23.65 -1.62
N SER A 296 -15.10 24.04 -1.27
CA SER A 296 -15.51 24.27 0.10
C SER A 296 -15.72 22.94 0.85
N ASN A 297 -16.05 21.87 0.13
CA ASN A 297 -16.15 20.54 0.69
C ASN A 297 -14.80 19.81 0.58
N ARG A 298 -14.03 19.82 1.65
CA ARG A 298 -12.72 19.16 1.74
C ARG A 298 -12.74 17.66 1.43
N TYR A 299 -13.90 17.02 1.52
CA TYR A 299 -14.08 15.59 1.24
C TYR A 299 -14.48 15.30 -0.21
N ASP A 300 -14.73 16.31 -1.02
CA ASP A 300 -15.13 16.09 -2.41
C ASP A 300 -14.05 15.34 -3.21
N GLY A 301 -12.78 15.56 -2.88
CA GLY A 301 -11.67 14.79 -3.42
C GLY A 301 -11.74 13.28 -3.15
N LEU A 302 -12.43 12.87 -2.09
CA LEU A 302 -12.55 11.46 -1.64
C LEU A 302 -13.73 10.70 -2.29
N ARG A 303 -14.54 11.36 -3.13
CA ARG A 303 -15.83 10.83 -3.59
C ARG A 303 -15.79 9.51 -4.37
N TYR A 304 -14.62 9.05 -4.79
CA TYR A 304 -14.48 7.80 -5.53
C TYR A 304 -14.04 6.63 -4.64
N THR A 305 -12.93 6.78 -3.94
CA THR A 305 -12.33 5.70 -3.16
C THR A 305 -12.32 5.94 -1.66
N GLY A 306 -12.82 7.11 -1.21
CA GLY A 306 -12.55 7.54 0.15
C GLY A 306 -11.04 7.66 0.35
N GLU A 307 -10.55 7.14 1.45
CA GLU A 307 -9.10 7.06 1.73
C GLU A 307 -8.47 5.71 1.37
N PHE A 308 -9.18 4.82 0.67
CA PHE A 308 -8.61 3.56 0.23
C PHE A 308 -7.63 3.79 -0.91
N SER A 309 -6.50 3.08 -0.81
CA SER A 309 -5.32 3.17 -1.65
C SER A 309 -4.45 4.41 -1.38
N TYR A 310 -3.12 4.19 -1.38
CA TYR A 310 -2.15 5.29 -1.41
C TYR A 310 -2.29 6.18 -2.65
N MET A 311 -2.97 5.70 -3.72
CA MET A 311 -3.31 6.49 -4.91
C MET A 311 -4.58 7.31 -4.73
N GLY A 312 -5.34 7.12 -3.65
CA GLY A 312 -6.42 7.99 -3.21
C GLY A 312 -5.89 9.24 -2.54
N LEU A 313 -6.80 10.15 -2.20
CA LEU A 313 -6.43 11.32 -1.42
C LEU A 313 -6.30 10.92 0.05
N SER A 314 -5.07 10.77 0.51
CA SER A 314 -4.79 10.70 1.95
C SER A 314 -4.92 12.10 2.55
N SER A 315 -6.14 12.51 2.83
CA SER A 315 -6.41 13.90 3.18
C SER A 315 -5.83 14.33 4.53
N TYR A 316 -5.48 13.40 5.39
CA TYR A 316 -5.07 13.71 6.74
C TYR A 316 -3.99 12.81 7.30
N GLN A 317 -3.05 12.46 6.46
CA GLN A 317 -1.66 12.45 6.80
C GLN A 317 -1.01 11.27 7.45
N SER A 318 -1.59 10.40 8.12
CA SER A 318 -0.69 9.48 8.79
C SER A 318 -0.97 8.02 8.53
N ASN A 319 -2.15 7.71 8.08
CA ASN A 319 -2.58 6.33 7.97
C ASN A 319 -3.55 6.15 6.80
N SER A 320 -3.07 6.29 5.58
CA SER A 320 -3.84 5.88 4.41
C SER A 320 -3.86 4.36 4.36
N PRO A 321 -5.02 3.72 4.16
CA PRO A 321 -5.07 2.31 3.83
C PRO A 321 -4.21 2.00 2.59
N GLY A 322 -3.54 0.84 2.62
CA GLY A 322 -2.62 0.44 1.56
C GLY A 322 -3.30 0.24 0.21
N LEU A 323 -2.49 0.05 -0.82
CA LEU A 323 -2.96 -0.21 -2.19
C LEU A 323 -4.02 -1.33 -2.22
N LEU A 324 -4.97 -1.20 -3.13
CA LEU A 324 -6.01 -2.19 -3.38
C LEU A 324 -5.42 -3.50 -3.92
N ALA A 325 -6.10 -4.61 -3.73
CA ALA A 325 -5.64 -5.90 -4.24
C ALA A 325 -5.49 -5.89 -5.78
N PHE A 326 -6.38 -5.20 -6.50
CA PHE A 326 -6.28 -5.03 -7.95
C PHE A 326 -5.00 -4.30 -8.36
N GLU A 327 -4.63 -3.23 -7.64
CA GLU A 327 -3.38 -2.49 -7.86
C GLU A 327 -2.16 -3.36 -7.58
N ARG A 328 -2.14 -4.08 -6.43
CA ARG A 328 -1.05 -4.99 -6.07
C ARG A 328 -0.91 -6.16 -7.06
N TRP A 329 -2.02 -6.62 -7.63
CA TRP A 329 -2.01 -7.63 -8.68
C TRP A 329 -1.42 -7.09 -9.99
N ASN A 330 -1.79 -5.87 -10.39
CA ASN A 330 -1.21 -5.20 -11.54
C ASN A 330 0.31 -5.00 -11.40
N LEU A 331 0.79 -4.72 -10.17
CA LEU A 331 2.22 -4.61 -9.86
C LEU A 331 2.93 -5.98 -9.74
N GLY A 332 2.21 -7.11 -9.80
CA GLY A 332 2.77 -8.45 -9.62
C GLY A 332 3.12 -8.79 -8.15
N TRP A 333 2.67 -7.98 -7.20
CA TRP A 333 2.81 -8.29 -5.77
C TRP A 333 1.83 -9.38 -5.33
N ILE A 334 0.63 -9.40 -5.89
CA ILE A 334 -0.31 -10.51 -5.84
C ILE A 334 -0.14 -11.32 -7.11
N GLU A 335 -0.04 -12.63 -6.99
CA GLU A 335 0.14 -13.55 -8.10
C GLU A 335 -1.19 -13.95 -8.75
N ASP A 336 -1.16 -14.39 -9.99
CA ASP A 336 -2.35 -14.87 -10.71
C ASP A 336 -3.08 -15.98 -9.94
N SER A 337 -2.33 -16.87 -9.27
CA SER A 337 -2.88 -17.95 -8.44
C SER A 337 -3.62 -17.47 -7.18
N GLN A 338 -3.53 -16.20 -6.84
CA GLN A 338 -4.18 -15.58 -5.69
C GLN A 338 -5.43 -14.77 -6.08
N VAL A 339 -5.84 -14.83 -7.34
CA VAL A 339 -6.98 -14.09 -7.88
C VAL A 339 -7.98 -15.06 -8.51
N GLU A 340 -9.26 -14.90 -8.18
CA GLU A 340 -10.35 -15.64 -8.82
C GLU A 340 -11.09 -14.75 -9.82
N CYS A 341 -11.18 -15.17 -11.07
CA CYS A 341 -11.95 -14.50 -12.12
C CYS A 341 -13.28 -15.24 -12.31
N VAL A 342 -14.40 -14.63 -11.90
CA VAL A 342 -15.70 -15.32 -11.77
C VAL A 342 -16.66 -14.91 -12.86
N LYS A 343 -17.17 -15.89 -13.61
CA LYS A 343 -18.18 -15.72 -14.65
C LYS A 343 -19.52 -16.37 -14.30
N SER A 344 -19.51 -17.33 -13.37
CA SER A 344 -20.72 -18.03 -12.93
C SER A 344 -21.72 -17.06 -12.30
N SER A 345 -23.00 -17.41 -12.38
CA SER A 345 -24.08 -16.65 -11.74
C SER A 345 -24.05 -16.75 -10.22
N GLN A 346 -23.42 -17.78 -9.67
CA GLN A 346 -23.22 -17.97 -8.24
C GLN A 346 -21.79 -18.46 -7.97
N PHE A 347 -21.16 -17.94 -6.92
CA PHE A 347 -19.80 -18.30 -6.52
C PHE A 347 -19.59 -18.01 -5.04
N THR A 348 -18.87 -18.89 -4.36
CA THR A 348 -18.51 -18.71 -2.95
C THR A 348 -17.01 -18.90 -2.77
N LYS A 349 -16.35 -17.98 -2.05
CA LYS A 349 -14.91 -18.04 -1.82
C LYS A 349 -14.50 -17.38 -0.51
N LEU A 350 -13.56 -18.00 0.18
CA LEU A 350 -12.79 -17.37 1.24
C LEU A 350 -11.72 -16.44 0.62
N ILE A 351 -11.74 -15.16 0.98
CA ILE A 351 -10.75 -14.16 0.61
C ILE A 351 -9.91 -13.88 1.85
N THR A 352 -8.61 -14.12 1.76
CA THR A 352 -7.69 -13.85 2.87
C THR A 352 -7.32 -12.36 2.91
N PRO A 353 -7.08 -11.78 4.11
CA PRO A 353 -6.76 -10.37 4.22
C PRO A 353 -5.56 -9.96 3.35
N VAL A 354 -5.65 -8.77 2.75
CA VAL A 354 -4.55 -8.24 1.92
C VAL A 354 -3.30 -7.88 2.73
N GLN A 355 -3.40 -7.82 4.06
CA GLN A 355 -2.29 -7.52 4.96
C GLN A 355 -1.36 -8.71 5.20
N ILE A 356 -1.80 -9.93 4.90
CA ILE A 356 -1.00 -11.16 5.10
C ILE A 356 -0.67 -11.79 3.75
N SER A 357 0.44 -12.51 3.67
CA SER A 357 0.83 -13.23 2.45
C SER A 357 0.02 -14.51 2.26
N GLY A 358 -0.06 -15.02 1.01
CA GLY A 358 -0.71 -16.27 0.67
C GLY A 358 -2.24 -16.20 0.60
N GLY A 359 -2.87 -17.26 0.11
CA GLY A 359 -4.32 -17.38 -0.08
C GLY A 359 -4.89 -16.51 -1.20
N THR A 360 -6.21 -16.59 -1.41
CA THR A 360 -6.90 -15.76 -2.40
C THR A 360 -7.00 -14.32 -1.89
N LYS A 361 -6.60 -13.35 -2.70
CA LYS A 361 -6.56 -11.93 -2.33
C LYS A 361 -7.70 -11.12 -2.92
N ALA A 362 -8.17 -11.53 -4.07
CA ALA A 362 -9.28 -10.87 -4.73
C ALA A 362 -10.17 -11.88 -5.47
N VAL A 363 -11.46 -11.57 -5.51
CA VAL A 363 -12.40 -12.16 -6.45
C VAL A 363 -12.85 -11.05 -7.39
N ILE A 364 -12.75 -11.29 -8.69
CA ILE A 364 -13.02 -10.31 -9.73
C ILE A 364 -14.14 -10.84 -10.62
N VAL A 365 -15.14 -10.00 -10.84
CA VAL A 365 -16.29 -10.31 -11.69
C VAL A 365 -16.25 -9.36 -12.88
N PRO A 366 -15.89 -9.83 -14.09
CA PRO A 366 -15.86 -8.98 -15.28
C PRO A 366 -17.28 -8.56 -15.65
N ILE A 367 -17.45 -7.27 -15.95
CA ILE A 367 -18.71 -6.64 -16.39
C ILE A 367 -18.63 -6.32 -17.89
N SER A 368 -17.49 -5.81 -18.35
CA SER A 368 -17.20 -5.54 -19.74
C SER A 368 -15.71 -5.76 -20.02
N SER A 369 -15.25 -5.48 -21.23
CA SER A 369 -13.83 -5.55 -21.59
C SER A 369 -12.94 -4.56 -20.81
N THR A 370 -13.51 -3.49 -20.22
CA THR A 370 -12.78 -2.48 -19.47
C THR A 370 -13.21 -2.35 -18.00
N LYS A 371 -14.27 -3.09 -17.60
CA LYS A 371 -14.92 -2.88 -16.30
C LYS A 371 -15.09 -4.19 -15.53
N ALA A 372 -14.77 -4.17 -14.25
CA ALA A 372 -14.94 -5.30 -13.36
C ALA A 372 -15.33 -4.87 -11.94
N VAL A 373 -16.14 -5.67 -11.26
CA VAL A 373 -16.36 -5.58 -9.80
C VAL A 373 -15.31 -6.42 -9.11
N VAL A 374 -14.68 -5.86 -8.10
CA VAL A 374 -13.63 -6.52 -7.31
C VAL A 374 -14.04 -6.56 -5.85
N VAL A 375 -13.77 -7.68 -5.20
CA VAL A 375 -13.90 -7.81 -3.75
C VAL A 375 -12.60 -8.35 -3.16
N GLU A 376 -12.16 -7.73 -2.06
CA GLU A 376 -10.99 -8.10 -1.28
C GLU A 376 -11.30 -8.09 0.22
N SER A 377 -10.50 -8.75 1.03
CA SER A 377 -10.66 -8.73 2.48
C SER A 377 -9.69 -7.73 3.12
N ARG A 378 -10.21 -6.84 3.97
CA ARG A 378 -9.43 -5.84 4.72
C ARG A 378 -9.54 -6.05 6.21
N ARG A 379 -8.44 -5.85 6.91
CA ARG A 379 -8.39 -5.79 8.37
C ARG A 379 -7.82 -4.45 8.83
N ALA A 380 -8.41 -3.87 9.87
CA ALA A 380 -7.91 -2.64 10.51
C ALA A 380 -6.63 -2.95 11.29
N SER A 381 -5.54 -3.27 10.60
CA SER A 381 -4.25 -3.65 11.17
C SER A 381 -3.09 -3.29 10.24
N GLY A 382 -1.87 -3.22 10.77
CA GLY A 382 -0.69 -2.81 10.02
C GLY A 382 -0.87 -1.43 9.40
N ILE A 383 -0.54 -1.28 8.13
CA ILE A 383 -0.75 -0.04 7.37
C ILE A 383 -2.22 0.38 7.26
N ASP A 384 -3.15 -0.55 7.40
CA ASP A 384 -4.60 -0.30 7.34
C ASP A 384 -5.21 0.01 8.72
N SER A 385 -4.40 0.22 9.76
CA SER A 385 -4.85 0.44 11.15
C SER A 385 -5.76 1.66 11.36
N ALA A 386 -5.74 2.61 10.43
CA ALA A 386 -6.63 3.78 10.46
C ALA A 386 -8.10 3.46 10.12
N MET A 387 -8.36 2.29 9.53
CA MET A 387 -9.71 1.87 9.22
C MET A 387 -10.50 1.63 10.50
N SER A 388 -11.74 2.10 10.54
CA SER A 388 -12.65 1.89 11.68
C SER A 388 -13.44 0.59 11.60
N LYS A 389 -13.36 -0.14 10.47
CA LYS A 389 -14.11 -1.37 10.24
C LYS A 389 -13.31 -2.34 9.37
N SER A 390 -13.27 -3.60 9.78
CA SER A 390 -12.73 -4.73 8.99
C SER A 390 -13.86 -5.38 8.20
N GLY A 391 -13.53 -6.07 7.10
CA GLY A 391 -14.48 -6.83 6.29
C GLY A 391 -14.15 -6.88 4.82
N ALA A 392 -15.09 -7.34 4.01
CA ALA A 392 -14.96 -7.40 2.56
C ALA A 392 -15.14 -6.00 1.95
N LEU A 393 -14.10 -5.48 1.32
CA LEU A 393 -14.15 -4.23 0.56
C LEU A 393 -14.54 -4.52 -0.88
N VAL A 394 -15.57 -3.83 -1.37
CA VAL A 394 -16.09 -3.98 -2.73
C VAL A 394 -15.88 -2.70 -3.50
N TYR A 395 -15.35 -2.82 -4.71
CA TYR A 395 -15.16 -1.67 -5.59
C TYR A 395 -15.30 -2.04 -7.06
N LEU A 396 -15.62 -1.03 -7.86
CA LEU A 396 -15.66 -1.09 -9.31
C LEU A 396 -14.34 -0.57 -9.86
N VAL A 397 -13.77 -1.27 -10.83
CA VAL A 397 -12.65 -0.81 -11.63
C VAL A 397 -13.13 -0.60 -13.05
N ASP A 398 -12.83 0.55 -13.64
CA ASP A 398 -13.09 0.84 -15.06
C ASP A 398 -11.83 1.44 -15.70
N SER A 399 -11.12 0.64 -16.48
CA SER A 399 -9.87 1.03 -17.12
C SER A 399 -10.05 2.02 -18.26
N SER A 400 -11.28 2.30 -18.70
CA SER A 400 -11.55 3.35 -19.70
C SER A 400 -11.59 4.75 -19.14
N ILE A 401 -11.64 4.89 -17.79
CA ILE A 401 -11.72 6.18 -17.11
C ILE A 401 -10.31 6.68 -16.78
N GLN A 402 -10.09 7.97 -17.02
CA GLN A 402 -8.80 8.62 -16.79
C GLN A 402 -8.49 8.82 -15.31
N SER A 403 -7.20 9.01 -15.02
CA SER A 403 -6.66 9.44 -13.74
C SER A 403 -7.44 10.62 -13.17
N GLY A 404 -7.78 10.57 -11.88
CA GLY A 404 -8.52 11.63 -11.19
C GLY A 404 -10.00 11.78 -11.54
N LEU A 405 -10.54 10.93 -12.43
CA LEU A 405 -11.95 10.95 -12.84
C LEU A 405 -12.78 9.75 -12.31
N GLY A 406 -12.19 8.96 -11.41
CA GLY A 406 -12.85 7.82 -10.77
C GLY A 406 -12.74 6.50 -11.52
N PRO A 407 -11.52 6.10 -11.94
CA PRO A 407 -11.29 4.78 -12.54
C PRO A 407 -11.51 3.64 -11.56
N VAL A 408 -11.50 3.93 -10.27
CA VAL A 408 -11.92 3.03 -9.19
C VAL A 408 -12.96 3.72 -8.33
N LYS A 409 -14.02 2.99 -7.94
CA LYS A 409 -15.06 3.49 -7.04
C LYS A 409 -15.36 2.44 -5.97
N VAL A 410 -15.23 2.83 -4.70
CA VAL A 410 -15.54 1.99 -3.54
C VAL A 410 -17.02 2.04 -3.21
N PHE A 411 -17.60 0.92 -2.80
CA PHE A 411 -19.01 0.77 -2.44
C PHE A 411 -19.20 0.09 -1.06
N PRO A 412 -20.25 0.52 -0.32
CA PRO A 412 -21.07 1.70 -0.60
C PRO A 412 -20.28 2.98 -0.39
N SER A 413 -20.58 3.97 -1.18
CA SER A 413 -20.07 5.33 -1.01
C SER A 413 -21.03 6.14 -0.13
N ASP A 414 -20.51 6.81 0.90
CA ASP A 414 -21.31 7.65 1.81
C ASP A 414 -20.50 8.87 2.24
N LEU A 415 -20.44 9.87 1.38
CA LEU A 415 -19.71 11.12 1.66
C LEU A 415 -20.30 11.93 2.83
N VAL A 416 -21.54 11.65 3.23
CA VAL A 416 -22.22 12.40 4.29
C VAL A 416 -21.88 11.86 5.67
N ASN A 417 -22.02 10.53 5.85
CA ASN A 417 -21.87 9.91 7.17
C ASN A 417 -20.50 9.25 7.37
N ASP A 418 -19.83 8.90 6.27
CA ASP A 418 -18.48 8.33 6.26
C ASP A 418 -17.67 8.88 5.06
N PRO A 419 -17.33 10.17 5.07
CA PRO A 419 -16.68 10.81 3.92
C PRO A 419 -15.29 10.25 3.60
N ARG A 420 -14.69 9.49 4.51
CA ARG A 420 -13.42 8.78 4.32
C ARG A 420 -13.61 7.34 3.84
N TYR A 421 -14.83 6.83 3.81
CA TYR A 421 -15.24 5.46 3.47
C TYR A 421 -14.59 4.36 4.35
N LEU A 422 -14.07 4.71 5.52
CA LEU A 422 -13.40 3.76 6.39
C LEU A 422 -14.34 2.69 6.98
N LYS A 423 -15.67 2.89 6.86
CA LYS A 423 -16.73 1.92 7.22
C LYS A 423 -17.28 1.16 6.01
N ALA A 424 -16.74 1.39 4.81
CA ALA A 424 -17.21 0.72 3.59
C ALA A 424 -17.04 -0.82 3.62
N PRO A 425 -16.01 -1.42 4.25
CA PRO A 425 -15.91 -2.88 4.31
C PRO A 425 -17.16 -3.54 4.88
N ARG A 426 -17.65 -4.58 4.22
CA ARG A 426 -18.85 -5.34 4.60
C ARG A 426 -18.52 -6.36 5.66
N ALA A 427 -19.27 -6.34 6.76
CA ALA A 427 -19.16 -7.31 7.84
C ALA A 427 -20.03 -8.55 7.59
N LEU A 428 -19.91 -9.56 8.46
CA LEU A 428 -20.76 -10.77 8.41
C LEU A 428 -22.24 -10.40 8.31
N GLY A 429 -22.92 -11.01 7.33
CA GLY A 429 -24.33 -10.80 7.02
C GLY A 429 -24.65 -9.58 6.15
N GLU A 430 -23.70 -8.63 6.03
CA GLU A 430 -23.89 -7.46 5.16
C GLU A 430 -23.68 -7.84 3.68
N SER A 431 -24.34 -7.06 2.81
CA SER A 431 -24.23 -7.19 1.35
C SER A 431 -24.14 -5.83 0.67
N VAL A 432 -23.68 -5.85 -0.58
CA VAL A 432 -23.71 -4.70 -1.48
C VAL A 432 -23.90 -5.17 -2.91
N THR A 433 -24.68 -4.42 -3.69
CA THR A 433 -24.86 -4.70 -5.13
C THR A 433 -24.22 -3.60 -5.97
N VAL A 434 -23.38 -4.00 -6.91
CA VAL A 434 -22.65 -3.11 -7.82
C VAL A 434 -22.75 -3.67 -9.24
N GLU A 435 -23.23 -2.90 -10.21
CA GLU A 435 -23.38 -3.31 -11.62
C GLU A 435 -24.17 -4.66 -11.78
N GLY A 436 -25.19 -4.86 -10.95
CA GLY A 436 -25.98 -6.10 -10.96
C GLY A 436 -25.34 -7.29 -10.23
N VAL A 437 -24.11 -7.14 -9.74
CA VAL A 437 -23.41 -8.17 -8.96
C VAL A 437 -23.65 -7.91 -7.47
N THR A 438 -24.24 -8.86 -6.78
CA THR A 438 -24.46 -8.85 -5.34
C THR A 438 -23.36 -9.62 -4.63
N ILE A 439 -22.66 -8.97 -3.70
CA ILE A 439 -21.65 -9.58 -2.83
C ILE A 439 -22.20 -9.58 -1.41
N LYS A 440 -22.31 -10.77 -0.79
CA LYS A 440 -22.75 -10.97 0.60
C LYS A 440 -21.64 -11.65 1.41
N VAL A 441 -21.33 -11.14 2.58
CA VAL A 441 -20.40 -11.78 3.51
C VAL A 441 -21.14 -12.83 4.33
N ILE A 442 -20.77 -14.10 4.17
CA ILE A 442 -21.41 -15.23 4.87
C ILE A 442 -20.56 -15.79 6.02
N GLN A 443 -19.28 -15.45 6.07
CA GLN A 443 -18.37 -15.71 7.20
C GLN A 443 -17.30 -14.62 7.25
N SER A 444 -16.90 -14.22 8.46
CA SER A 444 -15.83 -13.24 8.67
C SER A 444 -15.10 -13.56 9.98
N ASP A 445 -13.80 -13.82 9.89
CA ASP A 445 -12.94 -14.12 11.03
C ASP A 445 -11.48 -13.70 10.74
N ALA A 446 -10.55 -14.14 11.57
CA ALA A 446 -9.13 -13.80 11.41
C ALA A 446 -8.51 -14.37 10.10
N SER A 447 -9.07 -15.42 9.53
CA SER A 447 -8.59 -16.03 8.27
C SER A 447 -9.04 -15.25 7.03
N GLY A 448 -10.07 -14.41 7.16
CA GLY A 448 -10.59 -13.60 6.07
C GLY A 448 -12.11 -13.48 6.06
N ASP A 449 -12.63 -13.16 4.88
CA ASP A 449 -14.06 -13.03 4.62
C ASP A 449 -14.48 -14.04 3.56
N THR A 450 -15.44 -14.91 3.89
CA THR A 450 -16.09 -15.76 2.88
C THR A 450 -17.25 -14.98 2.29
N VAL A 451 -17.20 -14.77 0.99
CA VAL A 451 -18.23 -14.05 0.25
C VAL A 451 -19.01 -14.98 -0.65
N GLU A 452 -20.30 -14.74 -0.72
CA GLU A 452 -21.20 -15.29 -1.72
C GLU A 452 -21.47 -14.21 -2.76
N ILE A 453 -21.26 -14.55 -4.03
CA ILE A 453 -21.45 -13.66 -5.19
C ILE A 453 -22.59 -14.20 -6.04
N SER A 454 -23.54 -13.32 -6.40
CA SER A 454 -24.64 -13.63 -7.31
C SER A 454 -24.82 -12.52 -8.35
N LYS A 455 -25.23 -12.94 -9.59
CA LYS A 455 -25.53 -12.04 -10.72
C LYS A 455 -26.96 -12.24 -11.16
#